data_94a4003a291b57b68859f034e042407b
#
_entry.id   94a4003a291b57b68859f034e042407b
#
_cell.length_a   1.000
_cell.length_b   1.000
_cell.length_c   1.000
_cell.angle_alpha   90.00
_cell.angle_beta   90.00
_cell.angle_gamma   90.00
#
_symmetry.space_group_name_H-M   'P 1'
#
loop_
_entity.id
_entity.type
_entity.pdbx_description
1 polymer ?
#
loop_
_entity_poly.entity_id
_entity_poly.type
_entity_poly.pdbx_seq_one_letter_code
_entity_poly.pdbx_strand_id
1 'polypeptide(L)'
;MKDILPAEIIVRDVCRVKKSERVLIVANPETNMIAQDLFESVKKAGGVPVLVFQTAKNSFDNASPEVLAAIATNPDLCFSVSSLKLGKDPEASAHPYVDEKGTKFVHIFDFLLGGKKSMRAVWMPGITQEMYERAVQIDYKELASRCAALKKAYEKAVSVHVTSPGGTDVVVPVAGRKAFEDDGDFSKAGTGGNIPAGEVFISPVVGTGGVQDEGNILDKIKQKIGAQGDAEGAEAAGEHDGAEGKDAQESDKRLQEKTAQSVSGTNGKIVFDGSMSFGDGDALLETPIVVQVSDGFVTDIEGGEEAARLKKTIGDAEAKSLVMEKEGKLPEGMGSVYRRNARNIGELGIGLNSAAVITGNMLEDEKAFRTCHFAIGENYDNDAPALIHLDGVVREPTIEITYEDGSKRTVLQNGDLML
;
A
#
# COMPACT_ATOMS: atom_id res chain seq x y z
N MET A 1 19.12 6.65 30.52
CA MET A 1 18.77 7.57 29.43
C MET A 1 17.42 8.18 29.83
N LYS A 2 17.18 9.50 29.70
CA LYS A 2 15.83 10.04 29.87
C LYS A 2 14.94 9.35 28.84
N ASP A 3 13.80 8.84 29.27
CA ASP A 3 12.83 8.24 28.37
C ASP A 3 12.40 9.32 27.37
N ILE A 4 12.82 9.18 26.11
CA ILE A 4 12.44 10.07 25.03
C ILE A 4 11.02 9.67 24.64
N LEU A 5 10.09 10.60 24.61
CA LEU A 5 8.72 10.32 24.18
C LEU A 5 8.70 9.87 22.71
N PRO A 6 7.84 8.91 22.33
CA PRO A 6 7.70 8.49 20.93
C PRO A 6 7.43 9.67 19.98
N ALA A 7 6.60 10.64 20.41
CA ALA A 7 6.36 11.85 19.64
C ALA A 7 7.62 12.68 19.35
N GLU A 8 8.59 12.74 20.29
CA GLU A 8 9.85 13.44 20.06
C GLU A 8 10.67 12.75 18.96
N ILE A 9 10.61 11.42 18.88
CA ILE A 9 11.25 10.62 17.81
C ILE A 9 10.56 10.92 16.48
N ILE A 10 9.23 10.86 16.42
CA ILE A 10 8.46 11.15 15.20
C ILE A 10 8.78 12.57 14.70
N VAL A 11 8.75 13.56 15.57
CA VAL A 11 8.95 14.97 15.21
C VAL A 11 10.40 15.24 14.78
N ARG A 12 11.39 14.64 15.45
CA ARG A 12 12.81 14.88 15.22
C ARG A 12 13.40 14.02 14.09
N ASP A 13 13.13 12.71 14.12
CA ASP A 13 13.85 11.74 13.27
C ASP A 13 13.04 11.39 12.01
N VAL A 14 11.73 11.24 12.13
CA VAL A 14 10.83 10.88 11.03
C VAL A 14 10.47 12.12 10.20
N CYS A 15 9.80 13.10 10.81
CA CYS A 15 9.32 14.28 10.10
C CYS A 15 10.36 15.40 10.00
N ARG A 16 11.36 15.43 10.87
CA ARG A 16 12.39 16.48 10.95
C ARG A 16 11.78 17.87 10.94
N VAL A 17 10.81 18.10 11.83
CA VAL A 17 10.06 19.36 11.93
C VAL A 17 11.02 20.54 12.17
N LYS A 18 10.83 21.59 11.38
CA LYS A 18 11.65 22.80 11.42
C LYS A 18 10.92 23.93 12.15
N LYS A 19 11.71 24.94 12.56
CA LYS A 19 11.17 26.15 13.17
C LYS A 19 10.16 26.83 12.25
N SER A 20 9.02 27.23 12.84
CA SER A 20 7.91 27.92 12.17
C SER A 20 7.12 27.09 11.15
N GLU A 21 7.39 25.79 10.98
CA GLU A 21 6.54 24.92 10.17
C GLU A 21 5.14 24.81 10.79
N ARG A 22 4.11 24.93 9.96
CA ARG A 22 2.71 24.78 10.36
C ARG A 22 2.35 23.31 10.37
N VAL A 23 1.99 22.80 11.54
CA VAL A 23 1.69 21.37 11.73
C VAL A 23 0.24 21.21 12.16
N LEU A 24 -0.56 20.55 11.34
CA LEU A 24 -1.92 20.18 11.68
C LEU A 24 -1.93 18.77 12.27
N ILE A 25 -2.58 18.61 13.43
CA ILE A 25 -2.83 17.32 14.06
C ILE A 25 -4.34 17.12 14.10
N VAL A 26 -4.83 16.11 13.36
CA VAL A 26 -6.23 15.67 13.38
C VAL A 26 -6.30 14.41 14.24
N ALA A 27 -7.13 14.41 15.27
CA ALA A 27 -7.20 13.30 16.21
C ALA A 27 -8.65 12.98 16.60
N ASN A 28 -8.82 11.87 17.32
CA ASN A 28 -10.06 11.50 17.98
C ASN A 28 -9.90 11.65 19.52
N PRO A 29 -10.99 11.79 20.29
CA PRO A 29 -10.90 11.80 21.75
C PRO A 29 -10.15 10.59 22.32
N GLU A 30 -10.28 9.42 21.70
CA GLU A 30 -9.65 8.15 22.08
C GLU A 30 -8.11 8.20 21.93
N THR A 31 -7.60 8.98 20.97
CA THR A 31 -6.15 9.13 20.69
C THR A 31 -5.56 10.41 21.28
N ASN A 32 -6.27 11.03 22.23
CA ASN A 32 -5.90 12.33 22.81
C ASN A 32 -4.48 12.36 23.39
N MET A 33 -4.03 11.32 24.08
CA MET A 33 -2.69 11.31 24.70
C MET A 33 -1.60 11.41 23.62
N ILE A 34 -1.68 10.62 22.57
CA ILE A 34 -0.74 10.63 21.44
C ILE A 34 -0.77 12.02 20.76
N ALA A 35 -1.96 12.57 20.54
CA ALA A 35 -2.13 13.88 19.91
C ALA A 35 -1.51 15.02 20.74
N GLN A 36 -1.65 14.99 22.07
CA GLN A 36 -1.04 15.97 22.98
C GLN A 36 0.48 15.84 23.00
N ASP A 37 1.01 14.62 23.04
CA ASP A 37 2.46 14.37 22.97
C ASP A 37 3.06 14.92 21.66
N LEU A 38 2.39 14.71 20.52
CA LEU A 38 2.79 15.27 19.23
C LEU A 38 2.73 16.82 19.27
N PHE A 39 1.64 17.38 19.79
CA PHE A 39 1.48 18.84 19.89
C PHE A 39 2.62 19.48 20.68
N GLU A 40 2.94 18.99 21.88
CA GLU A 40 4.01 19.53 22.70
C GLU A 40 5.40 19.26 22.09
N SER A 41 5.60 18.11 21.43
CA SER A 41 6.86 17.79 20.75
C SER A 41 7.12 18.70 19.55
N VAL A 42 6.09 18.99 18.73
CA VAL A 42 6.17 19.96 17.61
C VAL A 42 6.51 21.36 18.14
N LYS A 43 5.85 21.81 19.19
CA LYS A 43 6.09 23.11 19.83
C LYS A 43 7.52 23.18 20.38
N LYS A 44 8.01 22.11 21.03
CA LYS A 44 9.39 22.00 21.53
C LYS A 44 10.42 22.07 20.39
N ALA A 45 10.11 21.53 19.19
CA ALA A 45 10.94 21.64 18.00
C ALA A 45 10.89 23.03 17.34
N GLY A 46 10.00 23.91 17.80
CA GLY A 46 9.82 25.28 17.27
C GLY A 46 8.82 25.37 16.12
N GLY A 47 8.10 24.30 15.81
CA GLY A 47 6.95 24.30 14.89
C GLY A 47 5.73 25.01 15.50
N VAL A 48 4.72 25.22 14.69
CA VAL A 48 3.45 25.87 15.05
C VAL A 48 2.33 24.84 14.94
N PRO A 49 2.04 24.07 16.01
CA PRO A 49 1.03 23.03 15.97
C PRO A 49 -0.39 23.59 16.10
N VAL A 50 -1.33 22.97 15.41
CA VAL A 50 -2.77 23.13 15.59
C VAL A 50 -3.36 21.73 15.78
N LEU A 51 -4.14 21.54 16.83
CA LEU A 51 -4.80 20.28 17.13
C LEU A 51 -6.31 20.43 16.95
N VAL A 52 -6.90 19.53 16.15
CA VAL A 52 -8.34 19.47 15.89
C VAL A 52 -8.84 18.08 16.22
N PHE A 53 -9.92 18.00 16.99
CA PHE A 53 -10.60 16.74 17.27
C PHE A 53 -11.85 16.57 16.41
N GLN A 54 -12.06 15.35 15.96
CA GLN A 54 -13.35 14.89 15.43
C GLN A 54 -13.73 13.56 16.08
N THR A 55 -14.99 13.19 16.02
CA THR A 55 -15.43 11.84 16.42
C THR A 55 -14.80 10.79 15.49
N ALA A 56 -14.56 9.58 16.00
CA ALA A 56 -14.05 8.46 15.21
C ALA A 56 -14.87 8.27 13.92
N LYS A 57 -14.18 7.98 12.83
CA LYS A 57 -14.75 7.75 11.50
C LYS A 57 -14.37 6.37 11.00
N ASN A 58 -15.34 5.61 10.49
CA ASN A 58 -15.05 4.38 9.75
C ASN A 58 -14.79 4.66 8.26
N SER A 59 -14.53 3.63 7.47
CA SER A 59 -14.23 3.76 6.03
C SER A 59 -15.40 4.32 5.18
N PHE A 60 -16.63 4.39 5.73
CA PHE A 60 -17.81 4.87 5.04
C PHE A 60 -18.24 6.27 5.47
N ASP A 61 -17.76 6.75 6.63
CA ASP A 61 -18.09 8.06 7.17
C ASP A 61 -17.36 9.18 6.44
N ASN A 62 -17.97 10.36 6.41
CA ASN A 62 -17.29 11.56 5.95
C ASN A 62 -16.47 12.19 7.08
N ALA A 63 -15.31 12.73 6.75
CA ALA A 63 -14.57 13.61 7.64
C ALA A 63 -15.42 14.86 7.96
N SER A 64 -15.22 15.43 9.14
CA SER A 64 -15.91 16.67 9.52
C SER A 64 -15.51 17.81 8.57
N PRO A 65 -16.45 18.66 8.13
CA PRO A 65 -16.14 19.78 7.21
C PRO A 65 -15.04 20.70 7.76
N GLU A 66 -14.98 20.90 9.08
CA GLU A 66 -13.95 21.70 9.76
C GLU A 66 -12.56 21.07 9.64
N VAL A 67 -12.47 19.73 9.69
CA VAL A 67 -11.23 18.99 9.48
C VAL A 67 -10.76 19.13 8.03
N LEU A 68 -11.66 18.95 7.05
CA LEU A 68 -11.34 19.14 5.63
C LEU A 68 -10.90 20.58 5.34
N ALA A 69 -11.58 21.57 5.93
CA ALA A 69 -11.21 22.98 5.83
C ALA A 69 -9.82 23.25 6.45
N ALA A 70 -9.51 22.64 7.59
CA ALA A 70 -8.20 22.76 8.22
C ALA A 70 -7.08 22.16 7.35
N ILE A 71 -7.29 20.98 6.75
CA ILE A 71 -6.36 20.36 5.81
C ILE A 71 -6.19 21.23 4.55
N ALA A 72 -7.27 21.83 4.04
CA ALA A 72 -7.25 22.71 2.86
C ALA A 72 -6.42 24.00 3.08
N THR A 73 -6.08 24.36 4.34
CA THR A 73 -5.12 25.45 4.61
C THR A 73 -3.70 25.14 4.13
N ASN A 74 -3.46 23.92 3.67
CA ASN A 74 -2.18 23.41 3.18
C ASN A 74 -1.06 23.58 4.25
N PRO A 75 -1.13 22.86 5.38
CA PRO A 75 -0.06 22.86 6.37
C PRO A 75 1.22 22.24 5.79
N ASP A 76 2.38 22.52 6.41
CA ASP A 76 3.65 21.90 6.00
C ASP A 76 3.70 20.40 6.35
N LEU A 77 2.98 20.01 7.43
CA LEU A 77 2.85 18.63 7.89
C LEU A 77 1.44 18.41 8.44
N CYS A 78 0.83 17.28 8.12
CA CYS A 78 -0.44 16.84 8.69
C CYS A 78 -0.30 15.46 9.32
N PHE A 79 -0.68 15.35 10.60
CA PHE A 79 -0.86 14.09 11.30
C PHE A 79 -2.34 13.71 11.30
N SER A 80 -2.67 12.49 10.90
CA SER A 80 -3.97 11.86 11.13
C SER A 80 -3.82 10.78 12.20
N VAL A 81 -4.14 11.12 13.44
CA VAL A 81 -4.03 10.25 14.61
C VAL A 81 -5.41 9.70 14.91
N SER A 82 -5.83 8.72 14.12
CA SER A 82 -7.21 8.24 14.11
C SER A 82 -7.36 6.92 14.85
N SER A 83 -8.38 6.80 15.70
CA SER A 83 -8.74 5.52 16.32
C SER A 83 -9.27 4.50 15.31
N LEU A 84 -9.78 4.96 14.16
CA LEU A 84 -10.17 4.15 13.01
C LEU A 84 -9.61 4.76 11.72
N LYS A 85 -10.33 5.71 11.09
CA LYS A 85 -9.96 6.36 9.82
C LYS A 85 -10.12 7.88 9.92
N LEU A 86 -9.54 8.61 8.98
CA LEU A 86 -9.73 10.08 8.86
C LEU A 86 -11.17 10.42 8.42
N GLY A 87 -11.77 9.58 7.61
CA GLY A 87 -13.06 9.81 6.96
C GLY A 87 -12.90 10.26 5.50
N LYS A 88 -13.97 10.21 4.72
CA LYS A 88 -14.01 10.58 3.30
C LYS A 88 -14.13 12.09 3.12
N ASP A 89 -13.70 12.57 1.96
CA ASP A 89 -13.95 13.92 1.47
C ASP A 89 -15.11 13.86 0.47
N PRO A 90 -16.35 14.23 0.86
CA PRO A 90 -17.52 14.11 0.00
C PRO A 90 -17.47 15.08 -1.18
N GLU A 91 -16.88 16.28 -1.03
CA GLU A 91 -16.74 17.25 -2.09
C GLU A 91 -15.73 16.78 -3.14
N ALA A 92 -14.55 16.33 -2.72
CA ALA A 92 -13.55 15.76 -3.62
C ALA A 92 -14.00 14.44 -4.25
N SER A 93 -14.86 13.67 -3.59
CA SER A 93 -15.48 12.47 -4.18
C SER A 93 -16.42 12.82 -5.34
N ALA A 94 -17.15 13.95 -5.24
CA ALA A 94 -18.04 14.44 -6.30
C ALA A 94 -17.27 15.22 -7.37
N HIS A 95 -16.25 15.98 -6.97
CA HIS A 95 -15.45 16.89 -7.81
C HIS A 95 -13.95 16.66 -7.51
N PRO A 96 -13.32 15.60 -8.07
CA PRO A 96 -11.95 15.26 -7.77
C PRO A 96 -10.97 16.40 -8.08
N TYR A 97 -9.98 16.58 -7.19
CA TYR A 97 -8.81 17.39 -7.49
C TYR A 97 -8.00 16.73 -8.60
N VAL A 98 -7.40 17.52 -9.49
CA VAL A 98 -6.60 17.02 -10.61
C VAL A 98 -5.22 17.65 -10.54
N ASP A 99 -4.16 16.84 -10.63
CA ASP A 99 -2.79 17.34 -10.73
C ASP A 99 -2.41 17.73 -12.18
N GLU A 100 -1.19 18.23 -12.35
CA GLU A 100 -0.66 18.65 -13.66
C GLU A 100 -0.56 17.50 -14.69
N LYS A 101 -0.62 16.24 -14.22
CA LYS A 101 -0.55 15.03 -15.05
C LYS A 101 -1.94 14.44 -15.36
N GLY A 102 -3.00 15.09 -14.88
CA GLY A 102 -4.36 14.60 -15.03
C GLY A 102 -4.78 13.53 -14.00
N THR A 103 -3.94 13.23 -12.99
CA THR A 103 -4.27 12.29 -11.92
C THR A 103 -5.35 12.87 -11.03
N LYS A 104 -6.39 12.08 -10.76
CA LYS A 104 -7.54 12.47 -9.94
C LYS A 104 -7.36 12.03 -8.49
N PHE A 105 -7.65 12.93 -7.56
CA PHE A 105 -7.60 12.71 -6.12
C PHE A 105 -8.97 12.98 -5.52
N VAL A 106 -9.51 12.01 -4.81
CA VAL A 106 -10.84 12.07 -4.19
C VAL A 106 -10.81 12.52 -2.73
N HIS A 107 -9.66 13.02 -2.28
CA HIS A 107 -9.48 13.58 -0.94
C HIS A 107 -8.45 14.72 -0.97
N ILE A 108 -8.75 15.84 -0.28
CA ILE A 108 -7.84 16.98 -0.19
C ILE A 108 -6.48 16.60 0.41
N PHE A 109 -6.45 15.69 1.39
CA PHE A 109 -5.23 15.19 2.02
C PHE A 109 -4.30 14.56 0.99
N ASP A 110 -4.82 13.65 0.17
CA ASP A 110 -4.05 12.93 -0.86
C ASP A 110 -3.61 13.87 -1.99
N PHE A 111 -4.45 14.84 -2.34
CA PHE A 111 -4.10 15.86 -3.34
C PHE A 111 -2.93 16.73 -2.87
N LEU A 112 -2.93 17.17 -1.60
CA LEU A 112 -1.82 17.98 -1.08
C LEU A 112 -0.52 17.18 -0.93
N LEU A 113 -0.64 15.89 -0.56
CA LEU A 113 0.49 14.98 -0.41
C LEU A 113 1.06 14.54 -1.75
N GLY A 114 0.28 13.85 -2.57
CA GLY A 114 0.72 13.16 -3.79
C GLY A 114 0.59 14.01 -5.05
N GLY A 115 -0.49 14.76 -5.21
CA GLY A 115 -0.77 15.60 -6.36
C GLY A 115 0.05 16.88 -6.36
N LYS A 116 -0.21 17.76 -5.41
CA LYS A 116 0.48 19.05 -5.28
C LYS A 116 1.89 18.94 -4.68
N LYS A 117 2.14 17.88 -3.92
CA LYS A 117 3.42 17.63 -3.22
C LYS A 117 3.88 18.78 -2.36
N SER A 118 2.92 19.46 -1.71
CA SER A 118 3.16 20.65 -0.89
C SER A 118 3.13 20.39 0.61
N MET A 119 2.67 19.21 1.00
CA MET A 119 2.49 18.78 2.39
C MET A 119 3.26 17.49 2.63
N ARG A 120 3.71 17.26 3.85
CA ARG A 120 4.11 15.93 4.37
C ARG A 120 2.95 15.36 5.16
N ALA A 121 2.88 14.05 5.28
CA ALA A 121 1.78 13.43 5.99
C ALA A 121 2.20 12.21 6.78
N VAL A 122 1.59 12.04 7.95
CA VAL A 122 1.70 10.83 8.77
C VAL A 122 0.29 10.39 9.12
N TRP A 123 -0.04 9.14 8.84
CA TRP A 123 -1.33 8.59 9.23
C TRP A 123 -1.18 7.35 10.10
N MET A 124 -1.98 7.31 11.16
CA MET A 124 -1.93 6.31 12.21
C MET A 124 -3.34 5.72 12.44
N PRO A 125 -3.93 5.05 11.42
CA PRO A 125 -5.30 4.51 11.57
C PRO A 125 -5.31 3.33 12.54
N GLY A 126 -6.11 3.42 13.60
CA GLY A 126 -6.18 2.37 14.61
C GLY A 126 -5.03 2.37 15.61
N ILE A 127 -4.22 3.44 15.69
CA ILE A 127 -3.11 3.53 16.64
C ILE A 127 -3.58 3.37 18.08
N THR A 128 -2.91 2.51 18.84
CA THR A 128 -3.11 2.34 20.27
C THR A 128 -1.96 2.93 21.06
N GLN A 129 -2.20 3.21 22.36
CA GLN A 129 -1.14 3.70 23.24
C GLN A 129 0.02 2.72 23.36
N GLU A 130 -0.27 1.43 23.46
CA GLU A 130 0.74 0.38 23.56
C GLU A 130 1.60 0.30 22.29
N MET A 131 0.99 0.36 21.12
CA MET A 131 1.66 0.38 19.83
C MET A 131 2.57 1.61 19.70
N TYR A 132 2.06 2.80 20.07
CA TYR A 132 2.78 4.05 20.08
C TYR A 132 4.03 4.00 20.99
N GLU A 133 3.91 3.45 22.18
CA GLU A 133 5.01 3.34 23.15
C GLU A 133 6.05 2.30 22.73
N ARG A 134 5.65 1.24 22.05
CA ARG A 134 6.54 0.13 21.65
C ARG A 134 7.12 0.33 20.26
N ALA A 135 6.26 0.32 19.23
CA ALA A 135 6.68 0.17 17.84
C ALA A 135 7.24 1.45 17.20
N VAL A 136 7.04 2.62 17.85
CA VAL A 136 7.60 3.91 17.41
C VAL A 136 9.01 4.14 17.92
N GLN A 137 9.40 3.54 19.05
CA GLN A 137 10.69 3.78 19.69
C GLN A 137 11.82 2.91 19.10
N ILE A 138 12.14 3.15 17.84
CA ILE A 138 13.19 2.43 17.09
C ILE A 138 14.24 3.38 16.54
N ASP A 139 15.35 2.83 16.06
CA ASP A 139 16.34 3.58 15.27
C ASP A 139 15.87 3.67 13.81
N TYR A 140 15.29 4.82 13.43
CA TYR A 140 14.81 5.07 12.06
C TYR A 140 15.93 5.10 11.01
N LYS A 141 17.18 5.33 11.39
CA LYS A 141 18.31 5.24 10.44
C LYS A 141 18.62 3.78 10.11
N GLU A 142 18.58 2.94 11.12
CA GLU A 142 18.74 1.49 10.95
C GLU A 142 17.58 0.92 10.12
N LEU A 143 16.33 1.34 10.43
CA LEU A 143 15.16 0.95 9.66
C LEU A 143 15.30 1.35 8.19
N ALA A 144 15.58 2.62 7.90
CA ALA A 144 15.77 3.11 6.54
C ALA A 144 16.88 2.37 5.78
N SER A 145 17.97 2.01 6.49
CA SER A 145 19.05 1.19 5.90
C SER A 145 18.57 -0.21 5.51
N ARG A 146 17.75 -0.85 6.35
CA ARG A 146 17.16 -2.17 6.06
C ARG A 146 16.18 -2.09 4.88
N CYS A 147 15.30 -1.09 4.89
CA CYS A 147 14.34 -0.86 3.79
C CYS A 147 15.08 -0.62 2.47
N ALA A 148 16.08 0.25 2.45
CA ALA A 148 16.87 0.54 1.27
C ALA A 148 17.64 -0.71 0.74
N ALA A 149 18.20 -1.53 1.64
CA ALA A 149 18.88 -2.77 1.26
C ALA A 149 17.93 -3.78 0.62
N LEU A 150 16.72 -3.97 1.21
CA LEU A 150 15.71 -4.87 0.68
C LEU A 150 15.11 -4.35 -0.62
N LYS A 151 14.76 -3.06 -0.71
CA LYS A 151 14.29 -2.43 -1.95
C LYS A 151 15.29 -2.59 -3.09
N LYS A 152 16.59 -2.41 -2.79
CA LYS A 152 17.67 -2.65 -3.75
C LYS A 152 17.75 -4.11 -4.19
N ALA A 153 17.46 -5.06 -3.30
CA ALA A 153 17.43 -6.48 -3.65
C ALA A 153 16.30 -6.82 -4.64
N TYR A 154 15.23 -6.01 -4.73
CA TYR A 154 14.18 -6.16 -5.73
C TYR A 154 14.54 -5.62 -7.11
N GLU A 155 15.66 -4.88 -7.27
CA GLU A 155 16.08 -4.38 -8.58
C GLU A 155 16.36 -5.55 -9.54
N LYS A 156 15.69 -5.56 -10.71
CA LYS A 156 15.74 -6.62 -11.72
C LYS A 156 15.24 -8.00 -11.24
N ALA A 157 14.45 -8.04 -10.16
CA ALA A 157 13.76 -9.25 -9.76
C ALA A 157 12.71 -9.65 -10.80
N VAL A 158 12.60 -10.94 -11.09
CA VAL A 158 11.55 -11.48 -11.97
C VAL A 158 10.51 -12.29 -11.21
N SER A 159 10.93 -12.98 -10.14
CA SER A 159 10.02 -13.71 -9.26
C SER A 159 10.56 -13.81 -7.85
N VAL A 160 9.65 -14.01 -6.90
CA VAL A 160 9.94 -14.22 -5.48
C VAL A 160 9.31 -15.54 -5.06
N HIS A 161 10.09 -16.44 -4.48
CA HIS A 161 9.60 -17.66 -3.88
C HIS A 161 9.52 -17.49 -2.37
N VAL A 162 8.33 -17.67 -1.81
CA VAL A 162 8.08 -17.54 -0.38
C VAL A 162 7.66 -18.89 0.17
N THR A 163 8.37 -19.34 1.20
CA THR A 163 8.01 -20.53 2.00
C THR A 163 7.96 -20.17 3.48
N SER A 164 7.19 -20.93 4.28
CA SER A 164 7.18 -20.74 5.73
C SER A 164 6.98 -22.07 6.47
N PRO A 165 7.37 -22.15 7.77
CA PRO A 165 7.07 -23.32 8.59
C PRO A 165 5.57 -23.63 8.71
N GLY A 166 4.71 -22.61 8.63
CA GLY A 166 3.25 -22.73 8.61
C GLY A 166 2.68 -23.42 7.37
N GLY A 167 3.52 -23.58 6.33
CA GLY A 167 3.16 -24.32 5.12
C GLY A 167 2.88 -23.45 3.89
N THR A 168 3.19 -22.15 3.92
CA THR A 168 3.23 -21.31 2.73
C THR A 168 4.26 -21.87 1.75
N ASP A 169 3.91 -21.94 0.48
CA ASP A 169 4.77 -22.29 -0.65
C ASP A 169 4.18 -21.66 -1.92
N VAL A 170 4.68 -20.48 -2.27
CA VAL A 170 4.10 -19.65 -3.33
C VAL A 170 5.18 -18.95 -4.15
N VAL A 171 5.01 -18.92 -5.45
CA VAL A 171 5.85 -18.15 -6.37
C VAL A 171 5.09 -16.92 -6.85
N VAL A 172 5.71 -15.77 -6.67
CA VAL A 172 5.16 -14.43 -6.94
C VAL A 172 5.95 -13.79 -8.07
N PRO A 173 5.40 -13.67 -9.28
CA PRO A 173 6.02 -12.93 -10.37
C PRO A 173 6.01 -11.43 -10.09
N VAL A 174 7.17 -10.78 -10.26
CA VAL A 174 7.37 -9.34 -10.01
C VAL A 174 8.14 -8.64 -11.14
N ALA A 175 8.28 -9.27 -12.29
CA ALA A 175 9.01 -8.72 -13.44
C ALA A 175 8.43 -7.35 -13.84
N GLY A 176 9.30 -6.34 -13.95
CA GLY A 176 8.90 -4.96 -14.29
C GLY A 176 8.25 -4.16 -13.17
N ARG A 177 8.03 -4.76 -12.00
CA ARG A 177 7.47 -4.07 -10.82
C ARG A 177 8.55 -3.31 -10.06
N LYS A 178 8.13 -2.31 -9.30
CA LYS A 178 8.99 -1.54 -8.40
C LYS A 178 8.57 -1.78 -6.97
N ALA A 179 9.54 -2.08 -6.11
CA ALA A 179 9.29 -2.14 -4.68
C ALA A 179 9.14 -0.73 -4.09
N PHE A 180 8.21 -0.60 -3.18
CA PHE A 180 7.99 0.59 -2.36
C PHE A 180 8.52 0.35 -0.96
N GLU A 181 8.73 1.43 -0.22
CA GLU A 181 9.20 1.37 1.16
C GLU A 181 8.43 2.36 2.03
N ASP A 182 8.11 1.91 3.25
CA ASP A 182 7.70 2.77 4.36
C ASP A 182 8.83 2.73 5.41
N ASP A 183 9.83 3.57 5.19
CA ASP A 183 11.08 3.62 5.96
C ASP A 183 11.06 4.64 7.10
N GLY A 184 9.95 5.38 7.23
CA GLY A 184 9.80 6.44 8.21
C GLY A 184 10.59 7.72 7.89
N ASP A 185 11.08 7.97 6.67
CA ASP A 185 11.64 9.28 6.28
C ASP A 185 10.57 10.16 5.61
N PHE A 186 9.81 10.88 6.42
CA PHE A 186 8.81 11.84 5.95
C PHE A 186 9.29 13.28 6.09
N SER A 187 10.55 13.52 5.79
CA SER A 187 11.20 14.83 5.96
C SER A 187 11.00 15.80 4.79
N LYS A 188 10.55 15.31 3.63
CA LYS A 188 10.40 16.10 2.38
C LYS A 188 8.93 16.30 2.04
N ALA A 189 8.57 17.47 1.50
CA ALA A 189 7.23 17.69 0.96
C ALA A 189 6.89 16.65 -0.13
N GLY A 190 5.66 16.16 -0.11
CA GLY A 190 5.22 15.06 -0.97
C GLY A 190 5.61 13.67 -0.45
N THR A 191 6.17 13.54 0.76
CA THR A 191 6.41 12.25 1.42
C THR A 191 5.48 12.05 2.60
N GLY A 192 5.13 10.81 2.86
CA GLY A 192 4.29 10.41 3.99
C GLY A 192 4.09 8.91 4.02
N GLY A 193 3.62 8.40 5.13
CA GLY A 193 3.37 6.98 5.37
C GLY A 193 2.77 6.73 6.73
N ASN A 194 2.72 5.47 7.11
CA ASN A 194 2.24 5.04 8.41
C ASN A 194 3.28 5.26 9.52
N ILE A 195 2.79 5.46 10.73
CA ILE A 195 3.55 5.28 11.95
C ILE A 195 2.71 4.40 12.90
N PRO A 196 3.26 3.25 13.35
CA PRO A 196 4.63 2.72 13.12
C PRO A 196 4.95 2.48 11.66
N ALA A 197 6.19 2.75 11.25
CA ALA A 197 6.73 2.46 9.92
C ALA A 197 7.57 1.18 9.94
N GLY A 198 7.92 0.68 8.79
CA GLY A 198 8.92 -0.36 8.64
C GLY A 198 8.49 -1.54 7.77
N GLU A 199 8.35 -1.30 6.48
CA GLU A 199 8.12 -2.37 5.50
C GLU A 199 8.71 -2.02 4.14
N VAL A 200 8.89 -3.06 3.33
CA VAL A 200 9.10 -2.97 1.90
C VAL A 200 8.12 -3.89 1.21
N PHE A 201 7.37 -3.36 0.26
CA PHE A 201 6.33 -4.09 -0.44
C PHE A 201 6.41 -3.94 -1.94
N ILE A 202 5.83 -4.91 -2.66
CA ILE A 202 5.82 -4.96 -4.12
C ILE A 202 4.50 -5.57 -4.61
N SER A 203 3.92 -4.98 -5.65
CA SER A 203 2.75 -5.58 -6.29
C SER A 203 3.17 -6.77 -7.17
N PRO A 204 2.54 -7.94 -7.04
CA PRO A 204 2.70 -9.03 -8.00
C PRO A 204 2.25 -8.65 -9.40
N VAL A 205 2.76 -9.33 -10.42
CA VAL A 205 2.21 -9.26 -11.77
C VAL A 205 0.81 -9.83 -11.76
N VAL A 206 -0.16 -9.05 -12.26
CA VAL A 206 -1.56 -9.48 -12.33
C VAL A 206 -1.71 -10.60 -13.35
N GLY A 207 -2.26 -11.73 -12.93
CA GLY A 207 -2.52 -12.86 -13.80
C GLY A 207 -3.68 -12.63 -14.76
N THR A 208 -3.79 -13.50 -15.76
CA THR A 208 -4.89 -13.44 -16.73
C THR A 208 -6.21 -14.01 -16.19
N GLY A 209 -6.15 -14.80 -15.12
CA GLY A 209 -7.31 -15.46 -14.51
C GLY A 209 -7.99 -16.46 -15.45
N GLY A 210 -7.27 -16.93 -16.46
CA GLY A 210 -7.82 -17.84 -17.49
C GLY A 210 -8.82 -17.20 -18.46
N VAL A 211 -9.02 -15.89 -18.40
CA VAL A 211 -9.94 -15.14 -19.29
C VAL A 211 -9.13 -14.42 -20.36
N GLN A 212 -9.12 -14.96 -21.57
CA GLN A 212 -8.38 -14.39 -22.71
C GLN A 212 -8.95 -13.06 -23.24
N ASP A 213 -10.10 -12.59 -22.75
CA ASP A 213 -10.82 -11.45 -23.35
C ASP A 213 -10.80 -10.13 -22.53
N GLU A 214 -10.39 -10.14 -21.26
CA GLU A 214 -10.53 -8.95 -20.42
C GLU A 214 -9.36 -7.94 -20.53
N GLY A 215 -8.17 -8.38 -20.95
CA GLY A 215 -7.05 -7.47 -21.29
C GLY A 215 -7.44 -6.42 -22.33
N ASN A 216 -8.35 -6.80 -23.23
CA ASN A 216 -8.91 -5.93 -24.25
C ASN A 216 -9.92 -4.89 -23.69
N ILE A 217 -10.50 -5.12 -22.50
CA ILE A 217 -11.46 -4.20 -21.86
C ILE A 217 -10.71 -3.11 -21.10
N LEU A 218 -9.68 -3.47 -20.34
CA LEU A 218 -8.83 -2.49 -19.63
C LEU A 218 -8.08 -1.58 -20.60
N ASP A 219 -7.57 -2.13 -21.70
CA ASP A 219 -6.92 -1.33 -22.74
C ASP A 219 -7.89 -0.44 -23.50
N LYS A 220 -9.12 -0.91 -23.77
CA LYS A 220 -10.20 -0.08 -24.34
C LYS A 220 -10.66 1.02 -23.38
N ILE A 221 -10.67 0.75 -22.09
CA ILE A 221 -11.03 1.76 -21.06
C ILE A 221 -9.88 2.76 -20.89
N LYS A 222 -8.63 2.31 -20.84
CA LYS A 222 -7.45 3.20 -20.85
C LYS A 222 -7.42 4.09 -22.10
N GLN A 223 -7.73 3.52 -23.29
CA GLN A 223 -7.88 4.30 -24.53
C GLN A 223 -9.06 5.27 -24.49
N LYS A 224 -10.22 4.90 -23.92
CA LYS A 224 -11.36 5.81 -23.79
C LYS A 224 -11.12 6.94 -22.79
N ILE A 225 -10.41 6.67 -21.69
CA ILE A 225 -10.04 7.68 -20.68
C ILE A 225 -8.91 8.58 -21.23
N GLY A 226 -7.95 8.02 -21.97
CA GLY A 226 -6.90 8.78 -22.66
C GLY A 226 -7.41 9.61 -23.84
N ALA A 227 -8.41 9.13 -24.57
CA ALA A 227 -8.98 9.85 -25.73
C ALA A 227 -9.89 11.04 -25.36
N GLN A 228 -10.23 11.23 -24.09
CA GLN A 228 -10.91 12.45 -23.60
C GLN A 228 -9.94 13.55 -23.13
N GLY A 229 -8.62 13.29 -23.17
CA GLY A 229 -7.57 14.25 -22.80
C GLY A 229 -6.81 14.89 -23.95
N ASP A 230 -6.95 14.40 -25.19
CA ASP A 230 -6.14 14.86 -26.33
C ASP A 230 -7.02 15.54 -27.41
N ALA A 231 -7.52 16.73 -27.08
CA ALA A 231 -8.01 17.68 -28.06
C ALA A 231 -7.49 19.07 -27.70
N GLU A 232 -6.20 19.30 -27.95
CA GLU A 232 -5.60 20.57 -28.36
C GLU A 232 -4.08 20.49 -28.19
N GLY A 233 -3.35 20.60 -29.31
CA GLY A 233 -1.91 20.87 -29.29
C GLY A 233 -1.03 19.94 -30.10
N ALA A 234 -1.24 19.84 -31.41
CA ALA A 234 -0.20 19.34 -32.30
C ALA A 234 0.31 20.53 -33.15
N GLU A 235 1.60 20.85 -33.03
CA GLU A 235 2.42 21.28 -34.17
C GLU A 235 3.92 21.29 -33.84
N ALA A 236 4.63 20.66 -34.82
CA ALA A 236 5.97 20.95 -35.33
C ALA A 236 7.20 20.36 -34.62
N ALA A 237 7.81 19.48 -35.31
CA ALA A 237 9.07 19.44 -36.06
C ALA A 237 10.05 18.38 -35.55
N GLY A 238 10.53 17.54 -36.49
CA GLY A 238 11.81 17.53 -37.09
C GLY A 238 12.31 16.10 -37.35
N GLU A 239 12.40 15.74 -38.61
CA GLU A 239 13.06 14.54 -39.11
C GLU A 239 14.55 14.52 -38.77
N HIS A 240 15.08 13.36 -38.33
CA HIS A 240 16.44 12.95 -38.63
C HIS A 240 16.54 11.44 -38.84
N ASP A 241 16.99 11.08 -40.04
CA ASP A 241 17.38 9.75 -40.49
C ASP A 241 18.51 9.15 -39.64
N GLY A 242 18.42 7.84 -39.43
CA GLY A 242 19.47 7.04 -38.82
C GLY A 242 19.14 5.56 -38.92
N ALA A 243 19.40 4.97 -40.08
CA ALA A 243 19.31 3.53 -40.27
C ALA A 243 20.50 2.84 -39.60
N GLU A 244 20.24 2.16 -38.49
CA GLU A 244 21.00 1.03 -37.93
C GLU A 244 20.25 0.54 -36.68
N GLY A 245 19.72 -0.68 -36.71
CA GLY A 245 19.11 -1.24 -35.49
C GLY A 245 17.93 -2.18 -35.66
N LYS A 246 17.65 -2.69 -36.86
CA LYS A 246 16.51 -3.63 -37.04
C LYS A 246 16.74 -5.00 -36.40
N ASP A 247 17.97 -5.48 -36.34
CA ASP A 247 18.29 -6.80 -35.79
C ASP A 247 18.32 -6.82 -34.25
N ALA A 248 18.65 -5.69 -33.58
CA ALA A 248 18.62 -5.57 -32.14
C ALA A 248 17.18 -5.45 -31.61
N GLN A 249 16.30 -4.74 -32.30
CA GLN A 249 14.89 -4.61 -31.95
C GLN A 249 14.10 -5.92 -32.13
N GLU A 250 14.46 -6.73 -33.12
CA GLU A 250 13.79 -8.00 -33.37
C GLU A 250 14.24 -9.10 -32.39
N SER A 251 15.49 -9.09 -31.95
CA SER A 251 15.98 -9.95 -30.87
C SER A 251 15.41 -9.54 -29.49
N ASP A 252 15.31 -8.27 -29.19
CA ASP A 252 14.66 -7.75 -27.96
C ASP A 252 13.16 -8.05 -27.95
N LYS A 253 12.48 -7.90 -29.10
CA LYS A 253 11.06 -8.25 -29.23
C LYS A 253 10.80 -9.74 -29.07
N ARG A 254 11.66 -10.60 -29.62
CA ARG A 254 11.60 -12.06 -29.43
C ARG A 254 11.97 -12.50 -28.03
N LEU A 255 12.87 -11.78 -27.33
CA LEU A 255 13.17 -12.00 -25.92
C LEU A 255 12.00 -11.55 -25.04
N GLN A 256 11.41 -10.40 -25.31
CA GLN A 256 10.21 -9.90 -24.64
C GLN A 256 8.98 -10.80 -24.91
N GLU A 257 8.79 -11.29 -26.12
CA GLU A 257 7.72 -12.24 -26.47
C GLU A 257 7.95 -13.62 -25.84
N LYS A 258 9.18 -14.11 -25.71
CA LYS A 258 9.50 -15.36 -25.00
C LYS A 258 9.36 -15.20 -23.48
N THR A 259 9.67 -14.03 -22.92
CA THR A 259 9.49 -13.72 -21.50
C THR A 259 8.00 -13.49 -21.19
N ALA A 260 7.26 -12.84 -22.09
CA ALA A 260 5.82 -12.62 -21.96
C ALA A 260 4.98 -13.90 -22.09
N GLN A 261 5.50 -14.95 -22.76
CA GLN A 261 4.80 -16.24 -22.91
C GLN A 261 4.90 -17.17 -21.68
N SER A 262 5.61 -16.77 -20.59
CA SER A 262 5.79 -17.62 -19.41
C SER A 262 5.46 -16.94 -18.06
N VAL A 263 5.00 -15.71 -18.03
CA VAL A 263 4.68 -15.02 -16.77
C VAL A 263 3.19 -15.17 -16.49
N SER A 264 2.81 -16.31 -15.89
CA SER A 264 1.53 -16.42 -15.17
C SER A 264 1.58 -15.56 -13.91
N GLY A 265 0.42 -15.21 -13.36
CA GLY A 265 0.31 -14.56 -12.06
C GLY A 265 0.85 -15.43 -10.91
N THR A 266 0.66 -15.01 -9.69
CA THR A 266 1.05 -15.74 -8.47
C THR A 266 0.46 -17.14 -8.45
N ASN A 267 1.28 -18.16 -8.10
CA ASN A 267 0.85 -19.55 -8.02
C ASN A 267 1.39 -20.24 -6.78
N GLY A 268 0.55 -21.02 -6.13
CA GLY A 268 0.91 -21.83 -4.97
C GLY A 268 -0.09 -21.70 -3.82
N LYS A 269 0.41 -21.90 -2.63
CA LYS A 269 -0.38 -21.90 -1.38
C LYS A 269 0.17 -20.87 -0.41
N ILE A 270 -0.70 -20.03 0.14
CA ILE A 270 -0.40 -19.11 1.22
C ILE A 270 -1.10 -19.59 2.48
N VAL A 271 -0.38 -19.63 3.60
CA VAL A 271 -0.92 -19.95 4.91
C VAL A 271 -0.73 -18.74 5.80
N PHE A 272 -1.82 -18.04 6.06
CA PHE A 272 -1.83 -16.95 7.04
C PHE A 272 -1.92 -17.55 8.44
N ASP A 273 -0.93 -17.31 9.26
CA ASP A 273 -0.81 -17.85 10.62
C ASP A 273 -0.51 -16.78 11.69
N GLY A 274 -0.55 -15.52 11.29
CA GLY A 274 -0.39 -14.35 12.17
C GLY A 274 -1.71 -13.67 12.46
N SER A 275 -2.07 -12.72 11.64
CA SER A 275 -3.30 -11.94 11.66
C SER A 275 -3.84 -11.74 10.25
N MET A 276 -5.08 -11.25 10.16
CA MET A 276 -5.75 -10.99 8.89
C MET A 276 -6.68 -9.80 9.00
N SER A 277 -6.69 -8.97 7.96
CA SER A 277 -7.68 -7.92 7.76
C SER A 277 -8.96 -8.48 7.15
N PHE A 278 -10.11 -7.99 7.65
CA PHE A 278 -11.44 -8.34 7.15
C PHE A 278 -12.25 -7.06 6.90
N GLY A 279 -13.42 -7.20 6.29
CA GLY A 279 -14.30 -6.05 6.01
C GLY A 279 -14.84 -5.33 7.27
N ASP A 280 -14.79 -5.98 8.41
CA ASP A 280 -15.27 -5.51 9.72
C ASP A 280 -14.14 -5.29 10.75
N GLY A 281 -12.88 -5.34 10.32
CA GLY A 281 -11.68 -5.07 11.13
C GLY A 281 -10.68 -6.22 11.12
N ASP A 282 -9.55 -6.01 11.77
CA ASP A 282 -8.44 -6.96 11.82
C ASP A 282 -8.63 -7.96 12.98
N ALA A 283 -7.99 -9.12 12.89
CA ALA A 283 -7.97 -10.10 13.96
C ALA A 283 -6.70 -10.96 13.98
N LEU A 284 -6.29 -11.37 15.18
CA LEU A 284 -5.37 -12.50 15.34
C LEU A 284 -6.05 -13.78 14.88
N LEU A 285 -5.31 -14.66 14.23
CA LEU A 285 -5.84 -15.94 13.78
C LEU A 285 -5.66 -17.01 14.86
N GLU A 286 -6.77 -17.58 15.33
CA GLU A 286 -6.75 -18.75 16.20
C GLU A 286 -6.49 -20.03 15.39
N THR A 287 -7.00 -20.07 14.16
CA THR A 287 -6.77 -21.15 13.20
C THR A 287 -6.16 -20.57 11.94
N PRO A 288 -5.03 -21.11 11.43
CA PRO A 288 -4.46 -20.64 10.17
C PRO A 288 -5.46 -20.68 9.02
N ILE A 289 -5.42 -19.65 8.16
CA ILE A 289 -6.20 -19.59 6.92
C ILE A 289 -5.30 -20.07 5.79
N VAL A 290 -5.72 -21.12 5.08
CA VAL A 290 -5.03 -21.68 3.93
C VAL A 290 -5.68 -21.16 2.66
N VAL A 291 -4.91 -20.50 1.80
CA VAL A 291 -5.38 -19.92 0.54
C VAL A 291 -4.66 -20.59 -0.62
N GLN A 292 -5.41 -21.16 -1.55
CA GLN A 292 -4.88 -21.64 -2.82
C GLN A 292 -4.93 -20.51 -3.85
N VAL A 293 -3.83 -20.33 -4.57
CA VAL A 293 -3.68 -19.26 -5.55
C VAL A 293 -3.29 -19.88 -6.90
N SER A 294 -3.99 -19.51 -7.95
CA SER A 294 -3.68 -19.90 -9.31
C SER A 294 -3.76 -18.68 -10.24
N ASP A 295 -2.70 -18.47 -11.01
CA ASP A 295 -2.56 -17.37 -11.96
C ASP A 295 -2.95 -16.00 -11.35
N GLY A 296 -2.49 -15.73 -10.12
CA GLY A 296 -2.67 -14.46 -9.41
C GLY A 296 -3.97 -14.34 -8.61
N PHE A 297 -4.88 -15.31 -8.68
CA PHE A 297 -6.19 -15.23 -8.03
C PHE A 297 -6.43 -16.33 -7.02
N VAL A 298 -7.06 -15.97 -5.91
CA VAL A 298 -7.54 -16.89 -4.88
C VAL A 298 -8.60 -17.80 -5.48
N THR A 299 -8.34 -19.11 -5.48
CA THR A 299 -9.24 -20.15 -5.99
C THR A 299 -9.96 -20.89 -4.90
N ASP A 300 -9.31 -21.09 -3.75
CA ASP A 300 -9.92 -21.73 -2.57
C ASP A 300 -9.36 -21.15 -1.28
N ILE A 301 -10.15 -21.23 -0.22
CA ILE A 301 -9.81 -20.76 1.13
C ILE A 301 -10.27 -21.83 2.11
N GLU A 302 -9.39 -22.33 2.95
CA GLU A 302 -9.69 -23.34 3.95
C GLU A 302 -9.25 -22.87 5.35
N GLY A 303 -9.90 -23.38 6.40
CA GLY A 303 -9.58 -23.07 7.80
C GLY A 303 -10.82 -23.01 8.67
N GLY A 304 -10.70 -22.33 9.83
CA GLY A 304 -11.77 -22.16 10.82
C GLY A 304 -12.79 -21.06 10.49
N GLU A 305 -13.29 -20.42 11.55
CA GLU A 305 -14.28 -19.34 11.45
C GLU A 305 -13.71 -18.12 10.70
N GLU A 306 -12.43 -17.81 10.89
CA GLU A 306 -11.76 -16.70 10.23
C GLU A 306 -11.66 -16.92 8.71
N ALA A 307 -11.48 -18.16 8.26
CA ALA A 307 -11.52 -18.50 6.83
C ALA A 307 -12.92 -18.27 6.24
N ALA A 308 -13.97 -18.60 6.98
CA ALA A 308 -15.35 -18.31 6.57
C ALA A 308 -15.62 -16.80 6.54
N ARG A 309 -15.07 -16.03 7.49
CA ARG A 309 -15.15 -14.57 7.54
C ARG A 309 -14.43 -13.94 6.33
N LEU A 310 -13.24 -14.46 5.94
CA LEU A 310 -12.52 -14.02 4.75
C LEU A 310 -13.32 -14.31 3.47
N LYS A 311 -13.85 -15.52 3.31
CA LYS A 311 -14.73 -15.87 2.18
C LYS A 311 -15.91 -14.92 2.06
N LYS A 312 -16.53 -14.57 3.19
CA LYS A 312 -17.67 -13.64 3.24
C LYS A 312 -17.23 -12.24 2.81
N THR A 313 -16.12 -11.73 3.33
CA THR A 313 -15.61 -10.38 2.98
C THR A 313 -15.34 -10.26 1.49
N ILE A 314 -14.67 -11.25 0.88
CA ILE A 314 -14.43 -11.29 -0.56
C ILE A 314 -15.77 -11.37 -1.32
N GLY A 315 -16.68 -12.25 -0.94
CA GLY A 315 -17.98 -12.38 -1.59
C GLY A 315 -18.84 -11.11 -1.51
N ASP A 316 -18.81 -10.41 -0.39
CA ASP A 316 -19.49 -9.11 -0.23
C ASP A 316 -18.91 -8.05 -1.16
N ALA A 317 -17.59 -7.99 -1.31
CA ALA A 317 -16.92 -7.08 -2.22
C ALA A 317 -17.22 -7.40 -3.69
N GLU A 318 -17.23 -8.69 -4.06
CA GLU A 318 -17.65 -9.16 -5.38
C GLU A 318 -19.08 -8.72 -5.74
N ALA A 319 -20.01 -8.96 -4.82
CA ALA A 319 -21.44 -8.58 -5.02
C ALA A 319 -21.62 -7.07 -5.09
N LYS A 320 -20.94 -6.32 -4.21
CA LYS A 320 -21.01 -4.86 -4.13
C LYS A 320 -20.48 -4.21 -5.41
N SER A 321 -19.41 -4.75 -6.01
CA SER A 321 -18.84 -4.24 -7.27
C SER A 321 -19.86 -4.21 -8.39
N LEU A 322 -20.65 -5.28 -8.55
CA LEU A 322 -21.70 -5.36 -9.57
C LEU A 322 -22.89 -4.42 -9.29
N VAL A 323 -23.21 -4.21 -8.01
CA VAL A 323 -24.25 -3.26 -7.61
C VAL A 323 -23.81 -1.83 -7.91
N MET A 324 -22.58 -1.47 -7.58
CA MET A 324 -22.03 -0.14 -7.83
C MET A 324 -22.01 0.24 -9.32
N GLU A 325 -21.71 -0.72 -10.20
CA GLU A 325 -21.83 -0.49 -11.65
C GLU A 325 -23.26 -0.22 -12.07
N LYS A 326 -24.23 -1.04 -11.62
CA LYS A 326 -25.67 -0.83 -11.90
C LYS A 326 -26.19 0.51 -11.41
N GLU A 327 -25.64 1.01 -10.30
CA GLU A 327 -25.98 2.32 -9.72
C GLU A 327 -25.23 3.49 -10.39
N GLY A 328 -24.36 3.22 -11.38
CA GLY A 328 -23.55 4.23 -12.05
C GLY A 328 -22.40 4.79 -11.18
N LYS A 329 -22.07 4.13 -10.06
CA LYS A 329 -20.93 4.47 -9.18
C LYS A 329 -19.60 3.94 -9.69
N LEU A 330 -19.63 2.93 -10.55
CA LEU A 330 -18.50 2.45 -11.34
C LEU A 330 -18.85 2.59 -12.82
N PRO A 331 -17.86 2.87 -13.69
CA PRO A 331 -18.05 2.86 -15.14
C PRO A 331 -18.55 1.50 -15.64
N GLU A 332 -19.23 1.50 -16.79
CA GLU A 332 -19.70 0.30 -17.47
C GLU A 332 -18.56 -0.69 -17.74
N GLY A 333 -18.75 -1.95 -17.35
CA GLY A 333 -17.78 -3.03 -17.43
C GLY A 333 -16.81 -3.12 -16.23
N MET A 334 -16.72 -2.07 -15.40
CA MET A 334 -15.79 -2.08 -14.26
C MET A 334 -16.28 -2.92 -13.09
N GLY A 335 -17.58 -3.14 -12.95
CA GLY A 335 -18.10 -4.04 -11.91
C GLY A 335 -17.57 -5.47 -12.02
N SER A 336 -17.43 -5.99 -13.23
CA SER A 336 -16.81 -7.31 -13.49
C SER A 336 -15.31 -7.30 -13.18
N VAL A 337 -14.59 -6.23 -13.53
CA VAL A 337 -13.16 -6.06 -13.23
C VAL A 337 -12.92 -6.03 -11.72
N TYR A 338 -13.65 -5.19 -11.00
CA TYR A 338 -13.56 -5.07 -9.53
C TYR A 338 -13.93 -6.39 -8.84
N ARG A 339 -14.98 -7.06 -9.33
CA ARG A 339 -15.39 -8.39 -8.84
C ARG A 339 -14.27 -9.41 -8.97
N ARG A 340 -13.66 -9.52 -10.14
CA ARG A 340 -12.54 -10.45 -10.38
C ARG A 340 -11.36 -10.12 -9.47
N ASN A 341 -10.99 -8.85 -9.41
CA ASN A 341 -9.82 -8.38 -8.67
C ASN A 341 -10.00 -8.45 -7.14
N ALA A 342 -11.23 -8.64 -6.63
CA ALA A 342 -11.46 -8.95 -5.23
C ALA A 342 -10.77 -10.25 -4.78
N ARG A 343 -10.32 -11.10 -5.72
CA ARG A 343 -9.54 -12.31 -5.46
C ARG A 343 -8.07 -12.19 -5.86
N ASN A 344 -7.64 -11.06 -6.40
CA ASN A 344 -6.26 -10.87 -6.83
C ASN A 344 -5.30 -10.88 -5.62
N ILE A 345 -4.10 -11.44 -5.79
CA ILE A 345 -2.99 -11.19 -4.85
C ILE A 345 -2.36 -9.86 -5.23
N GLY A 346 -2.67 -8.82 -4.45
CA GLY A 346 -2.33 -7.43 -4.75
C GLY A 346 -0.98 -6.99 -4.21
N GLU A 347 -0.45 -7.69 -3.20
CA GLU A 347 0.78 -7.29 -2.53
C GLU A 347 1.57 -8.47 -1.99
N LEU A 348 2.88 -8.31 -1.94
CA LEU A 348 3.82 -9.02 -1.08
C LEU A 348 4.62 -7.97 -0.32
N GLY A 349 4.41 -7.87 0.99
CA GLY A 349 5.13 -6.99 1.88
C GLY A 349 5.99 -7.74 2.88
N ILE A 350 7.05 -7.10 3.39
CA ILE A 350 7.99 -7.65 4.35
C ILE A 350 8.16 -6.67 5.50
N GLY A 351 7.80 -7.09 6.71
CA GLY A 351 7.94 -6.31 7.94
C GLY A 351 9.40 -6.19 8.40
N LEU A 352 9.84 -4.99 8.73
CA LEU A 352 11.22 -4.65 9.07
C LEU A 352 11.38 -3.89 10.39
N ASN A 353 10.28 -3.59 11.08
CA ASN A 353 10.28 -2.91 12.37
C ASN A 353 10.56 -3.91 13.50
N SER A 354 11.75 -3.82 14.10
CA SER A 354 12.20 -4.76 15.14
C SER A 354 11.43 -4.66 16.46
N ALA A 355 10.64 -3.62 16.67
CA ALA A 355 9.84 -3.45 17.88
C ALA A 355 8.34 -3.71 17.64
N ALA A 356 7.90 -3.83 16.38
CA ALA A 356 6.54 -4.22 16.04
C ALA A 356 6.31 -5.71 16.33
N VAL A 357 5.11 -6.04 16.77
CA VAL A 357 4.69 -7.41 17.07
C VAL A 357 3.28 -7.64 16.54
N ILE A 358 2.93 -8.90 16.31
CA ILE A 358 1.59 -9.25 15.80
C ILE A 358 0.59 -9.14 16.95
N THR A 359 -0.39 -8.25 16.81
CA THR A 359 -1.38 -7.89 17.82
C THR A 359 -2.82 -8.10 17.37
N GLY A 360 -3.05 -8.32 16.08
CA GLY A 360 -4.38 -8.27 15.46
C GLY A 360 -4.80 -6.85 15.06
N ASN A 361 -3.83 -5.96 14.94
CA ASN A 361 -4.01 -4.61 14.38
C ASN A 361 -3.03 -4.44 13.22
N MET A 362 -3.54 -4.39 12.01
CA MET A 362 -2.73 -4.47 10.80
C MET A 362 -1.77 -3.30 10.64
N LEU A 363 -2.07 -2.11 11.20
CA LEU A 363 -1.14 -0.99 11.21
C LEU A 363 0.25 -1.36 11.76
N GLU A 364 0.31 -2.25 12.76
CA GLU A 364 1.55 -2.75 13.34
C GLU A 364 1.97 -4.09 12.74
N ASP A 365 1.01 -4.98 12.52
CA ASP A 365 1.27 -6.40 12.23
C ASP A 365 2.02 -6.57 10.90
N GLU A 366 1.70 -5.76 9.89
CA GLU A 366 2.37 -5.74 8.58
C GLU A 366 3.82 -5.23 8.66
N LYS A 367 4.17 -4.49 9.72
CA LYS A 367 5.53 -3.97 9.96
C LYS A 367 6.37 -4.92 10.81
N ALA A 368 5.76 -5.96 11.42
CA ALA A 368 6.43 -6.84 12.38
C ALA A 368 7.65 -7.53 11.76
N PHE A 369 8.80 -7.43 12.44
CA PHE A 369 10.01 -8.10 12.00
C PHE A 369 9.84 -9.61 12.00
N ARG A 370 10.50 -10.34 11.09
CA ARG A 370 10.40 -11.79 10.89
C ARG A 370 9.07 -12.25 10.32
N THR A 371 8.34 -11.36 9.62
CA THR A 371 7.12 -11.70 8.91
C THR A 371 7.16 -11.22 7.48
N CYS A 372 6.28 -11.79 6.66
CA CYS A 372 5.79 -11.16 5.45
C CYS A 372 4.26 -11.15 5.47
N HIS A 373 3.67 -10.35 4.61
CA HIS A 373 2.22 -10.33 4.42
C HIS A 373 1.89 -10.37 2.93
N PHE A 374 0.68 -10.83 2.64
CA PHE A 374 0.10 -10.76 1.32
C PHE A 374 -1.24 -10.05 1.41
N ALA A 375 -1.51 -9.15 0.47
CA ALA A 375 -2.84 -8.57 0.34
C ALA A 375 -3.68 -9.32 -0.68
N ILE A 376 -4.97 -9.49 -0.36
CA ILE A 376 -6.00 -9.95 -1.29
C ILE A 376 -6.83 -8.75 -1.72
N GLY A 377 -6.87 -8.47 -3.04
CA GLY A 377 -7.63 -7.36 -3.62
C GLY A 377 -6.81 -6.41 -4.47
N GLU A 378 -6.99 -5.11 -4.22
CA GLU A 378 -6.33 -4.01 -4.93
C GLU A 378 -4.81 -4.05 -4.78
N ASN A 379 -4.10 -3.57 -5.80
CA ASN A 379 -2.66 -3.39 -5.77
C ASN A 379 -2.24 -1.91 -5.91
N TYR A 380 -0.99 -1.60 -5.56
CA TYR A 380 -0.46 -0.23 -5.60
C TYR A 380 0.00 0.24 -6.99
N ASP A 381 0.12 -0.66 -7.97
CA ASP A 381 0.42 -0.30 -9.36
C ASP A 381 -0.83 0.15 -10.15
N ASN A 382 -2.01 0.10 -9.53
CA ASN A 382 -3.31 0.52 -10.10
C ASN A 382 -3.73 -0.25 -11.34
N ASP A 383 -3.24 -1.47 -11.55
CA ASP A 383 -3.64 -2.35 -12.65
C ASP A 383 -4.55 -3.52 -12.20
N ALA A 384 -4.84 -3.60 -10.90
CA ALA A 384 -5.84 -4.50 -10.31
C ALA A 384 -6.77 -3.76 -9.33
N PRO A 385 -7.62 -2.81 -9.79
CA PRO A 385 -8.53 -2.09 -8.91
C PRO A 385 -9.56 -3.03 -8.29
N ALA A 386 -9.79 -2.93 -6.97
CA ALA A 386 -10.78 -3.68 -6.23
C ALA A 386 -11.48 -2.81 -5.16
N LEU A 387 -12.50 -3.34 -4.48
CA LEU A 387 -13.14 -2.65 -3.34
C LEU A 387 -12.51 -3.01 -1.99
N ILE A 388 -11.56 -3.93 -1.99
CA ILE A 388 -10.87 -4.44 -0.80
C ILE A 388 -9.38 -4.51 -1.05
N HIS A 389 -8.64 -4.36 0.04
CA HIS A 389 -7.23 -4.66 0.19
C HIS A 389 -7.11 -5.27 1.59
N LEU A 390 -6.86 -6.57 1.66
CA LEU A 390 -6.94 -7.35 2.90
C LEU A 390 -5.59 -8.02 3.15
N ASP A 391 -4.82 -7.47 4.07
CA ASP A 391 -3.52 -8.00 4.44
C ASP A 391 -3.66 -9.21 5.35
N GLY A 392 -2.82 -10.21 5.10
CA GLY A 392 -2.67 -11.36 5.95
C GLY A 392 -1.20 -11.65 6.23
N VAL A 393 -0.89 -11.92 7.48
CA VAL A 393 0.49 -12.08 7.97
C VAL A 393 0.89 -13.54 7.97
N VAL A 394 2.10 -13.80 7.43
CA VAL A 394 2.82 -15.09 7.42
C VAL A 394 4.05 -14.97 8.32
N ARG A 395 4.17 -15.89 9.29
CA ARG A 395 5.28 -15.94 10.25
C ARG A 395 6.50 -16.65 9.69
N GLU A 396 7.68 -16.17 10.08
CA GLU A 396 8.98 -16.79 9.84
C GLU A 396 9.22 -17.24 8.40
N PRO A 397 8.97 -16.37 7.39
CA PRO A 397 9.13 -16.76 6.00
C PRO A 397 10.59 -16.93 5.63
N THR A 398 10.83 -17.82 4.66
CA THR A 398 12.06 -17.86 3.86
C THR A 398 11.71 -17.30 2.49
N ILE A 399 12.44 -16.26 2.06
CA ILE A 399 12.15 -15.52 0.82
C ILE A 399 13.38 -15.52 -0.08
N GLU A 400 13.24 -16.10 -1.26
CA GLU A 400 14.27 -16.17 -2.30
C GLU A 400 13.82 -15.37 -3.53
N ILE A 401 14.62 -14.40 -3.96
CA ILE A 401 14.42 -13.61 -5.16
C ILE A 401 15.18 -14.25 -6.31
N THR A 402 14.53 -14.41 -7.46
CA THR A 402 15.13 -14.82 -8.74
C THR A 402 15.25 -13.61 -9.66
N TYR A 403 16.40 -13.44 -10.31
CA TYR A 403 16.72 -12.31 -11.17
C TYR A 403 16.66 -12.66 -12.66
N GLU A 404 16.68 -11.64 -13.53
CA GLU A 404 16.64 -11.78 -15.00
C GLU A 404 17.75 -12.68 -15.55
N ASP A 405 18.92 -12.71 -14.92
CA ASP A 405 20.06 -13.56 -15.30
C ASP A 405 19.97 -15.02 -14.77
N GLY A 406 18.89 -15.35 -14.07
CA GLY A 406 18.64 -16.64 -13.46
C GLY A 406 19.33 -16.84 -12.12
N SER A 407 20.10 -15.86 -11.63
CA SER A 407 20.68 -15.93 -10.28
C SER A 407 19.60 -15.80 -9.21
N LYS A 408 19.91 -16.30 -8.01
CA LYS A 408 19.00 -16.29 -6.87
C LYS A 408 19.65 -15.69 -5.64
N ARG A 409 18.85 -15.03 -4.82
CA ARG A 409 19.29 -14.47 -3.55
C ARG A 409 18.23 -14.68 -2.46
N THR A 410 18.63 -15.34 -1.37
CA THR A 410 17.79 -15.39 -0.17
C THR A 410 17.90 -14.05 0.56
N VAL A 411 16.78 -13.40 0.79
CA VAL A 411 16.68 -12.10 1.51
C VAL A 411 16.15 -12.27 2.92
N LEU A 412 15.29 -13.27 3.16
CA LEU A 412 14.91 -13.73 4.50
C LEU A 412 15.13 -15.25 4.61
N GLN A 413 15.57 -15.71 5.76
CA GLN A 413 15.68 -17.13 6.09
C GLN A 413 15.05 -17.39 7.45
N ASN A 414 13.92 -18.11 7.49
CA ASN A 414 13.12 -18.33 8.70
C ASN A 414 12.85 -17.04 9.48
N GLY A 415 12.50 -15.98 8.75
CA GLY A 415 12.25 -14.64 9.26
C GLY A 415 13.50 -13.77 9.49
N ASP A 416 14.69 -14.32 9.52
CA ASP A 416 15.91 -13.53 9.71
C ASP A 416 16.34 -12.84 8.42
N LEU A 417 16.62 -11.53 8.49
CA LEU A 417 17.05 -10.73 7.36
C LEU A 417 18.50 -11.08 6.98
N MET A 418 18.75 -11.38 5.70
CA MET A 418 20.02 -11.86 5.14
C MET A 418 20.73 -10.79 4.29
N LEU A 419 20.43 -9.51 4.49
CA LEU A 419 20.92 -8.37 3.69
C LEU A 419 21.97 -7.54 4.42
#